data_415cf402eaf1d7f8abf5508796106586
#
_entry.id   415cf402eaf1d7f8abf5508796106586
#
_cell.length_a   1.000
_cell.length_b   1.000
_cell.length_c   1.000
_cell.angle_alpha   90.00
_cell.angle_beta   90.00
_cell.angle_gamma   90.00
#
_symmetry.space_group_name_H-M   'P 1'
#
loop_
_entity.id
_entity.type
_entity.pdbx_description
1 polymer ?
#
loop_
_entity_poly.entity_id
_entity_poly.type
_entity_poly.pdbx_seq_one_letter_code
_entity_poly.pdbx_strand_id
1 'polypeptide(L)'
;VTAATQQAATAPLGPTGRLATWVAEVSLSDVPAEVVERAKHLLLDGIGCALIGAQLPWSRTATEAVLDIDGRGDTVVIGTGRTASAPAAAVLNGTFIQGFELDDFHPIAPLHSCSLLIPALLSTASSAPQTRGADLLLAAIVGFEVGPRVGYTLHGAEMLDRGWHSGSVFGTHSAAMASGKLRGLSPAQLEDALGLAGTQSSGLMAAQYEAMSKRMHHGLAARNGLYAAGLAAHGYTGIKRVFEREYGGFLSVFGEGHHPDADALTGQLGDRWETSTIMVKSYAAMGGLHGAIDAARRLRSSVDPKRIAHIDITVGTTIYKHGWWAAERPLTPIGAQMHLGYATAAALLDGNVLPEQFTSTRLDAEDIWRL
;
A
#
# COMPACT_ATOMS: atom_id res chain seq x y z
N VAL A 1 25.07 4.02 20.67
CA VAL A 1 24.88 4.38 19.23
C VAL A 1 26.07 5.22 18.77
N THR A 2 27.22 4.65 18.40
CA THR A 2 28.37 5.55 18.13
C THR A 2 29.27 5.10 16.98
N ALA A 3 28.99 4.07 16.24
CA ALA A 3 29.80 3.69 15.07
C ALA A 3 29.01 3.36 13.79
N ALA A 4 27.71 3.09 13.89
CA ALA A 4 26.88 2.67 12.74
C ALA A 4 26.45 3.83 11.83
N THR A 5 26.45 5.07 12.32
CA THR A 5 25.88 6.24 11.64
C THR A 5 26.73 6.81 10.49
N GLN A 6 27.93 6.30 10.24
CA GLN A 6 28.87 6.87 9.25
C GLN A 6 29.23 5.93 8.09
N GLN A 7 28.69 4.71 8.03
CA GLN A 7 29.05 3.81 6.95
C GLN A 7 28.32 4.20 5.66
N ALA A 8 29.09 4.61 4.63
CA ALA A 8 28.55 5.04 3.34
C ALA A 8 27.97 3.87 2.52
N ALA A 9 27.02 4.18 1.64
CA ALA A 9 26.56 3.26 0.63
C ALA A 9 27.67 2.91 -0.39
N THR A 10 27.44 1.86 -1.19
CA THR A 10 28.43 1.36 -2.17
C THR A 10 28.80 2.42 -3.21
N ALA A 11 30.07 2.70 -3.36
CA ALA A 11 30.61 3.60 -4.38
C ALA A 11 30.82 2.87 -5.74
N PRO A 12 30.66 3.55 -6.90
CA PRO A 12 30.09 4.89 -7.03
C PRO A 12 28.59 4.92 -6.68
N LEU A 13 28.10 6.06 -6.19
CA LEU A 13 26.69 6.22 -5.81
C LEU A 13 25.76 6.16 -7.04
N GLY A 14 25.09 5.02 -7.22
CA GLY A 14 23.96 4.87 -8.13
C GLY A 14 22.62 5.29 -7.47
N PRO A 15 21.48 5.14 -8.18
CA PRO A 15 20.16 5.47 -7.64
C PRO A 15 19.86 4.81 -6.28
N THR A 16 20.20 3.51 -6.10
CA THR A 16 20.02 2.82 -4.80
C THR A 16 20.78 3.52 -3.68
N GLY A 17 22.06 3.82 -3.90
CA GLY A 17 22.91 4.46 -2.88
C GLY A 17 22.50 5.91 -2.60
N ARG A 18 22.08 6.68 -3.62
CA ARG A 18 21.56 8.04 -3.44
C ARG A 18 20.29 8.04 -2.59
N LEU A 19 19.35 7.13 -2.86
CA LEU A 19 18.14 7.00 -2.06
C LEU A 19 18.47 6.64 -0.60
N ALA A 20 19.33 5.65 -0.38
CA ALA A 20 19.75 5.23 0.96
C ALA A 20 20.42 6.38 1.74
N THR A 21 21.26 7.16 1.08
CA THR A 21 21.91 8.34 1.68
C THR A 21 20.88 9.40 2.06
N TRP A 22 19.97 9.74 1.14
CA TRP A 22 18.91 10.72 1.41
C TRP A 22 18.02 10.28 2.58
N VAL A 23 17.60 9.00 2.63
CA VAL A 23 16.82 8.46 3.75
C VAL A 23 17.55 8.61 5.08
N ALA A 24 18.86 8.36 5.12
CA ALA A 24 19.65 8.52 6.33
C ALA A 24 19.71 9.99 6.80
N GLU A 25 19.92 10.91 5.86
CA GLU A 25 20.24 12.32 6.14
C GLU A 25 19.01 13.21 6.33
N VAL A 26 17.90 12.96 5.60
CA VAL A 26 16.70 13.82 5.67
C VAL A 26 16.22 13.98 7.11
N SER A 27 15.89 15.21 7.49
CA SER A 27 15.35 15.59 8.80
C SER A 27 13.97 16.23 8.66
N LEU A 28 13.21 16.33 9.74
CA LEU A 28 11.88 16.95 9.70
C LEU A 28 11.92 18.44 9.33
N SER A 29 13.05 19.12 9.56
CA SER A 29 13.26 20.51 9.16
C SER A 29 13.43 20.72 7.65
N ASP A 30 13.75 19.65 6.90
CA ASP A 30 13.89 19.68 5.45
C ASP A 30 12.54 19.45 4.74
N VAL A 31 11.50 19.06 5.50
CA VAL A 31 10.18 18.73 4.96
C VAL A 31 9.28 19.97 5.01
N PRO A 32 8.64 20.39 3.90
CA PRO A 32 7.68 21.48 3.90
C PRO A 32 6.52 21.26 4.89
N ALA A 33 6.05 22.32 5.53
CA ALA A 33 5.02 22.23 6.56
C ALA A 33 3.71 21.60 6.05
N GLU A 34 3.32 21.90 4.80
CA GLU A 34 2.15 21.31 4.15
C GLU A 34 2.28 19.80 3.92
N VAL A 35 3.50 19.29 3.66
CA VAL A 35 3.79 17.84 3.54
C VAL A 35 3.67 17.18 4.90
N VAL A 36 4.18 17.81 5.94
CA VAL A 36 4.05 17.34 7.34
C VAL A 36 2.57 17.24 7.74
N GLU A 37 1.76 18.23 7.45
CA GLU A 37 0.32 18.20 7.74
C GLU A 37 -0.40 17.15 6.90
N ARG A 38 -0.05 17.00 5.61
CA ARG A 38 -0.61 15.95 4.76
C ARG A 38 -0.32 14.56 5.31
N ALA A 39 0.92 14.31 5.75
CA ALA A 39 1.30 13.03 6.34
C ALA A 39 0.49 12.70 7.61
N LYS A 40 0.20 13.68 8.47
CA LYS A 40 -0.66 13.50 9.63
C LYS A 40 -2.08 13.08 9.24
N HIS A 41 -2.67 13.73 8.23
CA HIS A 41 -4.00 13.39 7.73
C HIS A 41 -4.05 11.97 7.13
N LEU A 42 -3.02 11.58 6.37
CA LEU A 42 -2.92 10.22 5.82
C LEU A 42 -2.82 9.17 6.93
N LEU A 43 -1.99 9.41 7.95
CA LEU A 43 -1.90 8.50 9.10
C LEU A 43 -3.22 8.38 9.87
N LEU A 44 -3.95 9.50 10.05
CA LEU A 44 -5.26 9.50 10.68
C LEU A 44 -6.28 8.68 9.88
N ASP A 45 -6.32 8.85 8.55
CA ASP A 45 -7.15 8.09 7.63
C ASP A 45 -6.85 6.58 7.71
N GLY A 46 -5.57 6.21 7.65
CA GLY A 46 -5.15 4.80 7.75
C GLY A 46 -5.51 4.15 9.08
N ILE A 47 -5.41 4.88 10.21
CA ILE A 47 -5.84 4.40 11.52
C ILE A 47 -7.37 4.21 11.55
N GLY A 48 -8.13 5.15 10.97
CA GLY A 48 -9.58 5.02 10.80
C GLY A 48 -9.96 3.76 10.00
N CYS A 49 -9.28 3.53 8.88
CA CYS A 49 -9.43 2.32 8.09
C CYS A 49 -9.10 1.04 8.89
N ALA A 50 -8.04 1.06 9.70
CA ALA A 50 -7.68 -0.10 10.53
C ALA A 50 -8.76 -0.46 11.54
N LEU A 51 -9.36 0.54 12.22
CA LEU A 51 -10.39 0.34 13.23
C LEU A 51 -11.66 -0.32 12.65
N ILE A 52 -12.08 0.13 11.47
CA ILE A 52 -13.22 -0.46 10.73
C ILE A 52 -12.82 -1.82 10.18
N GLY A 53 -11.67 -1.91 9.53
CA GLY A 53 -11.17 -3.13 8.88
C GLY A 53 -10.99 -4.30 9.84
N ALA A 54 -10.60 -4.04 11.09
CA ALA A 54 -10.47 -5.05 12.12
C ALA A 54 -11.79 -5.79 12.44
N GLN A 55 -12.95 -5.16 12.18
CA GLN A 55 -14.26 -5.73 12.48
C GLN A 55 -14.82 -6.63 11.36
N LEU A 56 -14.18 -6.65 10.20
CA LEU A 56 -14.67 -7.36 9.02
C LEU A 56 -14.48 -8.89 9.15
N PRO A 57 -15.36 -9.70 8.55
CA PRO A 57 -15.32 -11.16 8.71
C PRO A 57 -13.97 -11.78 8.31
N TRP A 58 -13.41 -11.38 7.16
CA TRP A 58 -12.11 -11.88 6.68
C TRP A 58 -10.94 -11.45 7.58
N SER A 59 -11.03 -10.29 8.23
CA SER A 59 -10.02 -9.83 9.18
C SER A 59 -10.04 -10.66 10.46
N ARG A 60 -11.20 -11.11 10.92
CA ARG A 60 -11.32 -12.04 12.05
C ARG A 60 -10.68 -13.39 11.72
N THR A 61 -10.97 -13.95 10.53
CA THR A 61 -10.33 -15.18 10.05
C THR A 61 -8.81 -15.04 9.98
N ALA A 62 -8.30 -13.92 9.44
CA ALA A 62 -6.86 -13.65 9.40
C ALA A 62 -6.27 -13.53 10.80
N THR A 63 -6.99 -12.86 11.73
CA THR A 63 -6.52 -12.69 13.12
C THR A 63 -6.37 -14.02 13.83
N GLU A 64 -7.38 -14.89 13.75
CA GLU A 64 -7.32 -16.23 14.36
C GLU A 64 -6.16 -17.04 13.80
N ALA A 65 -6.02 -17.11 12.48
CA ALA A 65 -4.96 -17.88 11.83
C ALA A 65 -3.55 -17.36 12.14
N VAL A 66 -3.34 -16.04 12.05
CA VAL A 66 -2.01 -15.45 12.27
C VAL A 66 -1.61 -15.58 13.74
N LEU A 67 -2.54 -15.40 14.68
CA LEU A 67 -2.25 -15.53 16.11
C LEU A 67 -2.07 -16.98 16.57
N ASP A 68 -2.60 -17.95 15.85
CA ASP A 68 -2.31 -19.38 16.05
C ASP A 68 -0.86 -19.72 15.64
N ILE A 69 -0.38 -19.12 14.54
CA ILE A 69 0.96 -19.39 13.99
C ILE A 69 2.04 -18.61 14.75
N ASP A 70 1.82 -17.31 15.01
CA ASP A 70 2.84 -16.37 15.55
C ASP A 70 2.17 -15.29 16.42
N GLY A 71 1.54 -15.72 17.52
CA GLY A 71 0.62 -14.86 18.28
C GLY A 71 1.22 -14.11 19.48
N ARG A 72 2.41 -14.45 19.98
CA ARG A 72 2.91 -13.89 21.24
C ARG A 72 3.77 -12.65 21.03
N GLY A 73 3.46 -11.58 21.76
CA GLY A 73 4.22 -10.33 21.79
C GLY A 73 3.37 -9.16 22.27
N ASP A 74 3.97 -7.97 22.29
CA ASP A 74 3.40 -6.77 22.90
C ASP A 74 2.98 -5.71 21.87
N THR A 75 3.10 -6.00 20.57
CA THR A 75 2.71 -5.07 19.52
C THR A 75 1.19 -5.05 19.35
N VAL A 76 0.60 -3.86 19.37
CA VAL A 76 -0.85 -3.67 19.29
C VAL A 76 -1.41 -4.17 17.97
N VAL A 77 -2.48 -4.97 18.03
CA VAL A 77 -3.34 -5.34 16.90
C VAL A 77 -4.56 -4.42 16.94
N ILE A 78 -4.59 -3.43 16.06
CA ILE A 78 -5.52 -2.29 16.09
C ILE A 78 -6.97 -2.77 16.07
N GLY A 79 -7.83 -2.18 16.91
CA GLY A 79 -9.27 -2.43 16.92
C GLY A 79 -9.72 -3.78 17.50
N THR A 80 -8.77 -4.61 18.01
CA THR A 80 -9.08 -5.96 18.53
C THR A 80 -8.95 -6.09 20.06
N GLY A 81 -8.28 -5.14 20.71
CA GLY A 81 -7.92 -5.24 22.13
C GLY A 81 -6.80 -6.29 22.40
N ARG A 82 -6.14 -6.81 21.37
CA ARG A 82 -5.10 -7.85 21.46
C ARG A 82 -3.73 -7.30 21.10
N THR A 83 -2.70 -8.04 21.48
CA THR A 83 -1.31 -7.82 21.06
C THR A 83 -0.77 -9.08 20.41
N ALA A 84 0.32 -8.93 19.63
CA ALA A 84 0.99 -10.02 18.93
C ALA A 84 2.49 -9.76 18.81
N SER A 85 3.24 -10.70 18.25
CA SER A 85 4.60 -10.44 17.80
C SER A 85 4.62 -9.28 16.79
N ALA A 86 5.73 -8.55 16.70
CA ALA A 86 5.85 -7.43 15.78
C ALA A 86 5.56 -7.83 14.31
N PRO A 87 6.07 -8.97 13.78
CA PRO A 87 5.73 -9.43 12.44
C PRO A 87 4.24 -9.78 12.27
N ALA A 88 3.64 -10.47 13.24
CA ALA A 88 2.22 -10.82 13.19
C ALA A 88 1.32 -9.59 13.22
N ALA A 89 1.62 -8.63 14.11
CA ALA A 89 0.90 -7.37 14.18
C ALA A 89 1.05 -6.55 12.88
N ALA A 90 2.22 -6.57 12.23
CA ALA A 90 2.43 -5.93 10.94
C ALA A 90 1.51 -6.52 9.86
N VAL A 91 1.42 -7.85 9.77
CA VAL A 91 0.52 -8.53 8.83
C VAL A 91 -0.94 -8.15 9.09
N LEU A 92 -1.39 -8.25 10.35
CA LEU A 92 -2.78 -8.01 10.71
C LEU A 92 -3.21 -6.55 10.51
N ASN A 93 -2.43 -5.61 11.03
CA ASN A 93 -2.75 -4.18 10.91
C ASN A 93 -2.77 -3.73 9.43
N GLY A 94 -1.85 -4.21 8.59
CA GLY A 94 -1.87 -3.93 7.15
C GLY A 94 -3.07 -4.54 6.44
N THR A 95 -3.45 -5.78 6.83
CA THR A 95 -4.66 -6.43 6.33
C THR A 95 -5.93 -5.66 6.70
N PHE A 96 -5.99 -5.07 7.90
CA PHE A 96 -7.16 -4.30 8.34
C PHE A 96 -7.28 -2.98 7.60
N ILE A 97 -6.16 -2.25 7.43
CA ILE A 97 -6.16 -0.97 6.71
C ILE A 97 -6.63 -1.18 5.27
N GLN A 98 -6.09 -2.17 4.56
CA GLN A 98 -6.49 -2.50 3.19
C GLN A 98 -7.82 -3.29 3.10
N GLY A 99 -8.44 -3.57 4.23
CA GLY A 99 -9.50 -4.56 4.39
C GLY A 99 -10.76 -4.35 3.54
N PHE A 100 -11.03 -3.14 3.04
CA PHE A 100 -12.28 -2.82 2.34
C PHE A 100 -12.16 -1.71 1.28
N GLU A 101 -10.97 -1.52 0.71
CA GLU A 101 -10.70 -0.61 -0.43
C GLU A 101 -11.07 0.87 -0.16
N LEU A 102 -10.97 1.35 1.09
CA LEU A 102 -11.21 2.76 1.44
C LEU A 102 -9.93 3.49 1.85
N ASP A 103 -8.82 2.79 2.02
CA ASP A 103 -7.53 3.32 2.37
C ASP A 103 -6.92 4.17 1.23
N ASP A 104 -5.92 4.98 1.59
CA ASP A 104 -5.20 5.86 0.68
C ASP A 104 -4.69 5.15 -0.59
N PHE A 105 -4.42 5.90 -1.65
CA PHE A 105 -3.71 5.39 -2.81
C PHE A 105 -2.90 6.47 -3.54
N HIS A 106 -1.81 6.06 -4.17
CA HIS A 106 -1.04 6.92 -5.05
C HIS A 106 -1.49 6.71 -6.51
N PRO A 107 -1.94 7.78 -7.22
CA PRO A 107 -2.64 7.64 -8.50
C PRO A 107 -1.74 7.20 -9.67
N ILE A 108 -0.45 7.54 -9.65
CA ILE A 108 0.49 7.26 -10.75
C ILE A 108 1.28 5.98 -10.48
N ALA A 109 1.74 5.79 -9.26
CA ALA A 109 2.41 4.57 -8.81
C ALA A 109 1.47 3.83 -7.85
N PRO A 110 0.54 2.99 -8.36
CA PRO A 110 -0.56 2.46 -7.55
C PRO A 110 -0.06 1.63 -6.37
N LEU A 111 -0.12 2.21 -5.20
CA LEU A 111 0.11 1.55 -3.91
C LEU A 111 -0.74 2.24 -2.84
N HIS A 112 -1.00 1.53 -1.75
CA HIS A 112 -1.74 1.98 -0.58
C HIS A 112 -0.74 2.15 0.56
N SER A 113 -0.25 3.36 0.77
CA SER A 113 0.92 3.60 1.61
C SER A 113 0.65 3.37 3.10
N CYS A 114 -0.51 3.77 3.61
CA CYS A 114 -0.83 3.63 5.04
C CYS A 114 -0.90 2.17 5.49
N SER A 115 -1.38 1.26 4.64
CA SER A 115 -1.44 -0.19 4.94
C SER A 115 -0.06 -0.87 4.99
N LEU A 116 0.99 -0.17 4.54
CA LEU A 116 2.39 -0.57 4.62
C LEU A 116 3.10 0.07 5.81
N LEU A 117 2.92 1.40 5.95
CA LEU A 117 3.73 2.22 6.85
C LEU A 117 3.26 2.15 8.29
N ILE A 118 1.96 2.30 8.55
CA ILE A 118 1.43 2.25 9.92
C ILE A 118 1.80 0.93 10.61
N PRO A 119 1.55 -0.27 10.00
CA PRO A 119 1.91 -1.53 10.62
C PRO A 119 3.42 -1.70 10.81
N ALA A 120 4.24 -1.33 9.83
CA ALA A 120 5.69 -1.45 9.94
C ALA A 120 6.27 -0.52 11.02
N LEU A 121 5.78 0.72 11.11
CA LEU A 121 6.23 1.71 12.08
C LEU A 121 5.79 1.39 13.50
N LEU A 122 4.54 0.98 13.71
CA LEU A 122 4.06 0.54 15.03
C LEU A 122 4.84 -0.68 15.52
N SER A 123 5.11 -1.64 14.61
CA SER A 123 5.91 -2.83 14.91
C SER A 123 7.37 -2.50 15.20
N THR A 124 7.95 -1.51 14.51
CA THR A 124 9.31 -1.03 14.80
C THR A 124 9.36 -0.29 16.14
N ALA A 125 8.40 0.59 16.40
CA ALA A 125 8.33 1.38 17.62
C ALA A 125 8.08 0.53 18.87
N SER A 126 7.37 -0.60 18.77
CA SER A 126 7.13 -1.50 19.91
C SER A 126 8.43 -2.04 20.53
N SER A 127 9.49 -2.16 19.73
CA SER A 127 10.84 -2.54 20.20
C SER A 127 11.72 -1.35 20.60
N ALA A 128 11.21 -0.11 20.52
CA ALA A 128 11.94 1.12 20.79
C ALA A 128 11.06 2.13 21.54
N PRO A 129 10.81 1.90 22.86
CA PRO A 129 9.86 2.68 23.65
C PRO A 129 10.21 4.16 23.80
N GLN A 130 11.42 4.57 23.42
CA GLN A 130 11.84 5.97 23.39
C GLN A 130 11.49 6.70 22.08
N THR A 131 10.80 6.04 21.17
CA THR A 131 10.38 6.63 19.89
C THR A 131 9.48 7.85 20.11
N ARG A 132 9.87 9.01 19.56
CA ARG A 132 9.06 10.23 19.64
C ARG A 132 8.10 10.29 18.43
N GLY A 133 6.96 10.97 18.62
CA GLY A 133 6.02 11.19 17.51
C GLY A 133 6.61 11.87 16.29
N ALA A 134 7.57 12.79 16.49
CA ALA A 134 8.29 13.44 15.39
C ALA A 134 9.16 12.46 14.59
N ASP A 135 9.80 11.51 15.25
CA ASP A 135 10.64 10.50 14.59
C ASP A 135 9.76 9.52 13.77
N LEU A 136 8.62 9.13 14.33
CA LEU A 136 7.63 8.30 13.64
C LEU A 136 7.05 9.02 12.43
N LEU A 137 6.71 10.31 12.55
CA LEU A 137 6.17 11.11 11.47
C LEU A 137 7.16 11.27 10.32
N LEU A 138 8.45 11.57 10.63
CA LEU A 138 9.50 11.63 9.63
C LEU A 138 9.70 10.29 8.92
N ALA A 139 9.71 9.19 9.67
CA ALA A 139 9.83 7.85 9.09
C ALA A 139 8.63 7.50 8.19
N ALA A 140 7.42 7.93 8.55
CA ALA A 140 6.24 7.77 7.70
C ALA A 140 6.39 8.58 6.39
N ILE A 141 6.84 9.84 6.46
CA ILE A 141 7.10 10.67 5.27
C ILE A 141 8.13 10.00 4.36
N VAL A 142 9.24 9.49 4.92
CA VAL A 142 10.22 8.72 4.14
C VAL A 142 9.56 7.56 3.40
N GLY A 143 8.69 6.81 4.05
CA GLY A 143 7.98 5.71 3.40
C GLY A 143 6.99 6.18 2.32
N PHE A 144 6.27 7.28 2.56
CA PHE A 144 5.39 7.91 1.56
C PHE A 144 6.17 8.37 0.32
N GLU A 145 7.44 8.74 0.47
CA GLU A 145 8.31 9.11 -0.64
C GLU A 145 8.88 7.90 -1.39
N VAL A 146 9.35 6.89 -0.68
CA VAL A 146 10.08 5.76 -1.28
C VAL A 146 9.18 4.86 -2.10
N GLY A 147 8.01 4.49 -1.60
CA GLY A 147 7.10 3.57 -2.29
C GLY A 147 6.72 4.03 -3.69
N PRO A 148 6.18 5.24 -3.87
CA PRO A 148 5.85 5.77 -5.20
C PRO A 148 7.06 5.88 -6.12
N ARG A 149 8.23 6.28 -5.60
CA ARG A 149 9.46 6.39 -6.39
C ARG A 149 9.93 5.03 -6.93
N VAL A 150 9.82 3.96 -6.14
CA VAL A 150 10.03 2.60 -6.65
C VAL A 150 9.00 2.28 -7.73
N GLY A 151 7.76 2.68 -7.58
CA GLY A 151 6.73 2.51 -8.59
C GLY A 151 7.04 3.24 -9.89
N TYR A 152 7.58 4.45 -9.84
CA TYR A 152 7.99 5.20 -11.05
C TYR A 152 9.05 4.47 -11.86
N THR A 153 10.01 3.80 -11.21
CA THR A 153 11.04 3.03 -11.91
C THR A 153 10.48 1.90 -12.79
N LEU A 154 9.28 1.43 -12.48
CA LEU A 154 8.57 0.34 -13.16
C LEU A 154 7.30 0.83 -13.91
N HIS A 155 7.23 2.14 -14.21
CA HIS A 155 6.09 2.78 -14.89
C HIS A 155 4.74 2.58 -14.18
N GLY A 156 4.77 2.45 -12.87
CA GLY A 156 3.59 2.48 -11.99
C GLY A 156 2.48 1.50 -12.36
N ALA A 157 1.46 1.99 -13.05
CA ALA A 157 0.27 1.22 -13.39
C ALA A 157 0.52 0.06 -14.36
N GLU A 158 1.60 0.04 -15.14
CA GLU A 158 1.94 -1.07 -16.04
C GLU A 158 2.17 -2.38 -15.27
N MET A 159 2.57 -2.29 -14.01
CA MET A 159 2.71 -3.46 -13.14
C MET A 159 1.36 -4.17 -12.89
N LEU A 160 0.27 -3.42 -12.80
CA LEU A 160 -1.09 -3.98 -12.69
C LEU A 160 -1.48 -4.70 -13.98
N ASP A 161 -1.22 -4.09 -15.14
CA ASP A 161 -1.52 -4.70 -16.45
C ASP A 161 -0.77 -6.02 -16.67
N ARG A 162 0.37 -6.20 -15.99
CA ARG A 162 1.18 -7.42 -15.99
C ARG A 162 0.73 -8.45 -14.95
N GLY A 163 -0.26 -8.14 -14.14
CA GLY A 163 -0.81 -9.04 -13.13
C GLY A 163 -0.09 -9.01 -11.77
N TRP A 164 0.80 -8.05 -11.54
CA TRP A 164 1.38 -7.82 -10.22
C TRP A 164 0.47 -6.93 -9.36
N HIS A 165 0.32 -7.26 -8.08
CA HIS A 165 -0.24 -6.30 -7.13
C HIS A 165 0.84 -5.27 -6.79
N SER A 166 0.89 -4.22 -7.59
CA SER A 166 1.96 -3.22 -7.62
C SER A 166 2.33 -2.68 -6.25
N GLY A 167 1.33 -2.33 -5.45
CA GLY A 167 1.54 -1.77 -4.12
C GLY A 167 2.29 -2.70 -3.16
N SER A 168 2.13 -4.02 -3.26
CA SER A 168 2.90 -4.96 -2.43
C SER A 168 4.32 -5.18 -2.97
N VAL A 169 4.54 -5.02 -4.28
CA VAL A 169 5.88 -5.05 -4.88
C VAL A 169 6.69 -3.81 -4.48
N PHE A 170 6.11 -2.62 -4.62
CA PHE A 170 6.78 -1.36 -4.25
C PHE A 170 6.87 -1.18 -2.73
N GLY A 171 5.82 -1.58 -2.03
CA GLY A 171 5.61 -1.31 -0.62
C GLY A 171 6.56 -2.00 0.33
N THR A 172 7.17 -3.12 -0.07
CA THR A 172 8.20 -3.76 0.73
C THR A 172 9.39 -2.82 0.95
N HIS A 173 9.79 -2.08 -0.09
CA HIS A 173 10.86 -1.07 0.01
C HIS A 173 10.44 0.14 0.85
N SER A 174 9.18 0.59 0.68
CA SER A 174 8.58 1.66 1.47
C SER A 174 8.65 1.36 2.97
N ALA A 175 8.16 0.18 3.37
CA ALA A 175 8.16 -0.27 4.76
C ALA A 175 9.59 -0.48 5.30
N ALA A 176 10.52 -0.99 4.47
CA ALA A 176 11.93 -1.16 4.85
C ALA A 176 12.61 0.17 5.13
N MET A 177 12.41 1.18 4.27
CA MET A 177 13.02 2.49 4.45
C MET A 177 12.41 3.27 5.62
N ALA A 178 11.09 3.19 5.82
CA ALA A 178 10.44 3.78 6.98
C ALA A 178 10.95 3.15 8.29
N SER A 179 10.99 1.82 8.37
CA SER A 179 11.52 1.10 9.54
C SER A 179 13.01 1.37 9.76
N GLY A 180 13.79 1.44 8.68
CA GLY A 180 15.22 1.75 8.72
C GLY A 180 15.49 3.17 9.20
N LYS A 181 14.71 4.15 8.74
CA LYS A 181 14.77 5.55 9.21
C LYS A 181 14.47 5.63 10.70
N LEU A 182 13.40 4.98 11.15
CA LEU A 182 13.02 4.99 12.56
C LEU A 182 14.07 4.32 13.46
N ARG A 183 14.81 3.34 12.94
CA ARG A 183 15.95 2.68 13.61
C ARG A 183 17.25 3.48 13.56
N GLY A 184 17.34 4.55 12.78
CA GLY A 184 18.55 5.34 12.59
C GLY A 184 19.67 4.57 11.85
N LEU A 185 19.32 3.76 10.85
CA LEU A 185 20.28 3.00 10.06
C LEU A 185 21.18 3.91 9.23
N SER A 186 22.43 3.49 9.06
CA SER A 186 23.41 4.15 8.18
C SER A 186 23.05 3.98 6.70
N PRO A 187 23.56 4.81 5.77
CA PRO A 187 23.37 4.63 4.33
C PRO A 187 23.69 3.22 3.84
N ALA A 188 24.78 2.60 4.32
CA ALA A 188 25.14 1.24 3.94
C ALA A 188 24.13 0.19 4.42
N GLN A 189 23.60 0.34 5.64
CA GLN A 189 22.58 -0.54 6.19
C GLN A 189 21.22 -0.35 5.47
N LEU A 190 20.88 0.89 5.09
CA LEU A 190 19.67 1.17 4.30
C LEU A 190 19.78 0.57 2.90
N GLU A 191 20.98 0.61 2.29
CA GLU A 191 21.22 -0.09 1.01
C GLU A 191 21.03 -1.60 1.17
N ASP A 192 21.53 -2.21 2.26
CA ASP A 192 21.28 -3.61 2.58
C ASP A 192 19.78 -3.89 2.76
N ALA A 193 19.06 -3.01 3.47
CA ALA A 193 17.63 -3.14 3.66
C ALA A 193 16.84 -3.06 2.33
N LEU A 194 17.25 -2.20 1.37
CA LEU A 194 16.66 -2.17 0.02
C LEU A 194 16.87 -3.48 -0.72
N GLY A 195 18.09 -4.05 -0.66
CA GLY A 195 18.39 -5.34 -1.28
C GLY A 195 17.63 -6.51 -0.66
N LEU A 196 17.47 -6.50 0.67
CA LEU A 196 16.67 -7.49 1.39
C LEU A 196 15.17 -7.34 1.11
N ALA A 197 14.68 -6.11 0.94
CA ALA A 197 13.29 -5.84 0.57
C ALA A 197 12.99 -6.34 -0.84
N GLY A 198 13.86 -6.08 -1.81
CA GLY A 198 13.67 -6.49 -3.20
C GLY A 198 13.51 -8.00 -3.36
N THR A 199 14.23 -8.80 -2.57
CA THR A 199 14.15 -10.27 -2.60
C THR A 199 12.85 -10.82 -2.00
N GLN A 200 12.06 -9.98 -1.30
CA GLN A 200 10.80 -10.37 -0.64
C GLN A 200 9.57 -9.72 -1.27
N SER A 201 9.74 -8.94 -2.35
CA SER A 201 8.64 -8.28 -3.06
C SER A 201 7.80 -9.31 -3.81
N SER A 202 6.47 -9.21 -3.68
CA SER A 202 5.55 -10.19 -4.29
C SER A 202 4.10 -9.64 -4.32
N GLY A 203 3.18 -10.43 -4.87
CA GLY A 203 1.74 -10.16 -4.88
C GLY A 203 1.12 -10.41 -6.25
N LEU A 204 0.07 -11.26 -6.30
CA LEU A 204 -0.61 -11.63 -7.54
C LEU A 204 -1.96 -10.92 -7.64
N MET A 205 -2.18 -10.19 -8.73
CA MET A 205 -3.39 -9.39 -8.91
C MET A 205 -4.65 -10.22 -9.17
N ALA A 206 -4.50 -11.48 -9.58
CA ALA A 206 -5.64 -12.41 -9.72
C ALA A 206 -6.45 -12.55 -8.41
N ALA A 207 -5.86 -12.24 -7.26
CA ALA A 207 -6.57 -12.20 -5.98
C ALA A 207 -7.73 -11.18 -5.93
N GLN A 208 -7.83 -10.26 -6.88
CA GLN A 208 -8.91 -9.27 -6.96
C GLN A 208 -10.29 -9.85 -7.24
N TYR A 209 -10.37 -11.02 -7.89
CA TYR A 209 -11.66 -11.58 -8.30
C TYR A 209 -12.46 -12.15 -7.13
N GLU A 210 -11.80 -12.91 -6.22
CA GLU A 210 -12.51 -13.62 -5.14
C GLU A 210 -11.66 -13.84 -3.89
N ALA A 211 -10.32 -13.69 -3.96
CA ALA A 211 -9.45 -14.15 -2.89
C ALA A 211 -9.27 -13.12 -1.77
N MET A 212 -9.46 -13.54 -0.53
CA MET A 212 -9.17 -12.71 0.66
C MET A 212 -7.70 -12.29 0.73
N SER A 213 -6.79 -13.03 0.06
CA SER A 213 -5.34 -12.76 0.07
C SER A 213 -4.97 -11.39 -0.48
N LYS A 214 -5.78 -10.78 -1.39
CA LYS A 214 -5.54 -9.41 -1.87
C LYS A 214 -5.41 -8.42 -0.71
N ARG A 215 -6.28 -8.55 0.30
CA ARG A 215 -6.32 -7.68 1.48
C ARG A 215 -5.10 -7.85 2.40
N MET A 216 -4.42 -9.00 2.32
CA MET A 216 -3.24 -9.32 3.13
C MET A 216 -1.92 -8.92 2.46
N HIS A 217 -1.90 -8.66 1.15
CA HIS A 217 -0.66 -8.42 0.41
C HIS A 217 0.18 -7.28 1.00
N HIS A 218 -0.46 -6.16 1.39
CA HIS A 218 0.26 -5.04 2.00
C HIS A 218 0.71 -5.35 3.43
N GLY A 219 -0.06 -6.09 4.20
CA GLY A 219 0.38 -6.56 5.52
C GLY A 219 1.61 -7.46 5.43
N LEU A 220 1.66 -8.36 4.43
CA LEU A 220 2.84 -9.17 4.15
C LEU A 220 4.03 -8.31 3.72
N ALA A 221 3.82 -7.31 2.85
CA ALA A 221 4.86 -6.39 2.43
C ALA A 221 5.40 -5.54 3.60
N ALA A 222 4.51 -5.07 4.51
CA ALA A 222 4.89 -4.37 5.73
C ALA A 222 5.79 -5.24 6.64
N ARG A 223 5.40 -6.50 6.87
CA ARG A 223 6.21 -7.48 7.60
C ARG A 223 7.57 -7.71 6.93
N ASN A 224 7.58 -7.88 5.61
CA ASN A 224 8.80 -8.14 4.86
C ASN A 224 9.77 -6.95 4.93
N GLY A 225 9.25 -5.71 4.85
CA GLY A 225 10.03 -4.49 5.05
C GLY A 225 10.57 -4.36 6.49
N LEU A 226 9.76 -4.72 7.49
CA LEU A 226 10.19 -4.78 8.90
C LEU A 226 11.38 -5.75 9.07
N TYR A 227 11.30 -6.96 8.47
CA TYR A 227 12.41 -7.91 8.48
C TYR A 227 13.64 -7.39 7.76
N ALA A 228 13.47 -6.76 6.58
CA ALA A 228 14.58 -6.21 5.82
C ALA A 228 15.38 -5.17 6.63
N ALA A 229 14.69 -4.22 7.26
CA ALA A 229 15.32 -3.22 8.13
C ALA A 229 15.93 -3.86 9.39
N GLY A 230 15.24 -4.82 10.00
CA GLY A 230 15.72 -5.52 11.19
C GLY A 230 17.00 -6.33 10.93
N LEU A 231 17.03 -7.08 9.85
CA LEU A 231 18.22 -7.87 9.42
C LEU A 231 19.41 -6.94 9.12
N ALA A 232 19.19 -5.87 8.35
CA ALA A 232 20.21 -4.89 8.05
C ALA A 232 20.77 -4.19 9.31
N ALA A 233 19.90 -3.90 10.29
CA ALA A 233 20.31 -3.34 11.58
C ALA A 233 21.32 -4.23 12.33
N HIS A 234 21.25 -5.54 12.14
CA HIS A 234 22.15 -6.53 12.75
C HIS A 234 23.33 -6.95 11.84
N GLY A 235 23.52 -6.24 10.72
CA GLY A 235 24.64 -6.48 9.81
C GLY A 235 24.42 -7.60 8.79
N TYR A 236 23.17 -8.09 8.63
CA TYR A 236 22.87 -9.02 7.55
C TYR A 236 22.83 -8.28 6.21
N THR A 237 23.64 -8.71 5.26
CA THR A 237 23.85 -7.99 4.01
C THR A 237 22.77 -8.31 2.98
N GLY A 238 22.29 -7.26 2.27
CA GLY A 238 21.38 -7.37 1.13
C GLY A 238 22.12 -7.23 -0.20
N ILE A 239 21.36 -7.34 -1.29
CA ILE A 239 21.88 -7.09 -2.64
C ILE A 239 22.28 -5.62 -2.75
N LYS A 240 23.56 -5.35 -2.93
CA LYS A 240 24.06 -4.00 -3.14
C LYS A 240 23.64 -3.49 -4.53
N ARG A 241 23.25 -2.19 -4.60
CA ARG A 241 22.80 -1.58 -5.85
C ARG A 241 21.65 -2.35 -6.50
N VAL A 242 20.68 -2.79 -5.70
CA VAL A 242 19.61 -3.72 -6.09
C VAL A 242 18.79 -3.25 -7.29
N PHE A 243 18.61 -1.94 -7.46
CA PHE A 243 17.86 -1.38 -8.59
C PHE A 243 18.68 -1.34 -9.88
N GLU A 244 20.01 -1.20 -9.80
CA GLU A 244 20.91 -1.08 -10.95
C GLU A 244 21.56 -2.40 -11.39
N ARG A 245 21.34 -3.51 -10.67
CA ARG A 245 21.91 -4.81 -11.06
C ARG A 245 21.28 -5.30 -12.37
N GLU A 246 22.13 -5.54 -13.38
CA GLU A 246 21.69 -6.07 -14.67
C GLU A 246 21.18 -7.52 -14.55
N TYR A 247 21.91 -8.38 -13.89
CA TYR A 247 21.53 -9.79 -13.66
C TYR A 247 20.88 -9.94 -12.28
N GLY A 248 19.62 -10.33 -12.27
CA GLY A 248 18.87 -10.65 -11.04
C GLY A 248 18.61 -9.45 -10.13
N GLY A 249 18.79 -8.22 -10.61
CA GLY A 249 18.41 -7.00 -9.90
C GLY A 249 16.90 -6.77 -9.91
N PHE A 250 16.43 -5.92 -9.02
CA PHE A 250 14.99 -5.68 -8.89
C PHE A 250 14.36 -5.18 -10.20
N LEU A 251 14.98 -4.18 -10.85
CA LEU A 251 14.44 -3.64 -12.10
C LEU A 251 14.60 -4.59 -13.27
N SER A 252 15.69 -5.35 -13.35
CA SER A 252 15.87 -6.33 -14.44
C SER A 252 14.85 -7.45 -14.38
N VAL A 253 14.41 -7.87 -13.18
CA VAL A 253 13.41 -8.93 -12.99
C VAL A 253 11.98 -8.40 -13.13
N PHE A 254 11.63 -7.40 -12.32
CA PHE A 254 10.25 -6.86 -12.31
C PHE A 254 9.95 -5.96 -13.51
N GLY A 255 10.96 -5.38 -14.15
CA GLY A 255 10.84 -4.51 -15.32
C GLY A 255 11.15 -5.18 -16.66
N GLU A 256 11.34 -6.51 -16.69
CA GLU A 256 11.71 -7.22 -17.93
C GLU A 256 10.75 -6.92 -19.08
N GLY A 257 11.30 -6.49 -20.22
CA GLY A 257 10.55 -6.13 -21.43
C GLY A 257 9.80 -4.78 -21.37
N HIS A 258 9.93 -4.00 -20.28
CA HIS A 258 9.19 -2.76 -20.06
C HIS A 258 10.07 -1.52 -19.82
N HIS A 259 11.35 -1.60 -20.18
CA HIS A 259 12.29 -0.47 -20.15
C HIS A 259 12.30 0.29 -18.80
N PRO A 260 12.59 -0.37 -17.67
CA PRO A 260 12.57 0.27 -16.36
C PRO A 260 13.55 1.43 -16.27
N ASP A 261 13.16 2.49 -15.54
CA ASP A 261 13.95 3.71 -15.37
C ASP A 261 14.49 3.82 -13.94
N ALA A 262 15.75 3.45 -13.72
CA ALA A 262 16.38 3.53 -12.40
C ALA A 262 16.55 4.97 -11.91
N ASP A 263 16.67 5.97 -12.79
CA ASP A 263 16.87 7.37 -12.39
C ASP A 263 15.58 7.99 -11.84
N ALA A 264 14.40 7.47 -12.21
CA ALA A 264 13.13 7.87 -11.62
C ALA A 264 13.08 7.66 -10.09
N LEU A 265 13.90 6.74 -9.55
CA LEU A 265 14.00 6.48 -8.11
C LEU A 265 14.39 7.73 -7.31
N THR A 266 15.28 8.55 -7.86
CA THR A 266 15.84 9.72 -7.17
C THR A 266 15.54 11.04 -7.89
N GLY A 267 14.73 11.02 -8.94
CA GLY A 267 14.34 12.23 -9.67
C GLY A 267 13.66 13.24 -8.75
N GLN A 268 14.19 14.48 -8.67
CA GLN A 268 13.68 15.55 -7.81
C GLN A 268 13.50 15.14 -6.32
N LEU A 269 14.40 14.29 -5.81
CA LEU A 269 14.37 13.82 -4.42
C LEU A 269 14.68 14.99 -3.47
N GLY A 270 13.73 15.28 -2.56
CA GLY A 270 13.80 16.43 -1.66
C GLY A 270 13.15 17.72 -2.19
N ASP A 271 12.87 17.81 -3.49
CA ASP A 271 12.19 18.97 -4.12
C ASP A 271 10.72 18.66 -4.41
N ARG A 272 10.42 17.49 -4.96
CA ARG A 272 9.07 16.97 -5.18
C ARG A 272 8.71 15.96 -4.09
N TRP A 273 7.58 16.17 -3.43
CA TRP A 273 7.09 15.34 -2.34
C TRP A 273 5.88 14.52 -2.77
N GLU A 274 6.06 13.20 -2.87
CA GLU A 274 5.01 12.24 -3.26
C GLU A 274 3.90 12.16 -2.22
N THR A 275 4.21 12.42 -0.95
CA THR A 275 3.23 12.54 0.15
C THR A 275 2.05 13.44 -0.21
N SER A 276 2.31 14.55 -0.92
CA SER A 276 1.28 15.49 -1.36
C SER A 276 0.39 14.95 -2.49
N THR A 277 0.85 13.94 -3.23
CA THR A 277 0.13 13.34 -4.36
C THR A 277 -0.78 12.19 -3.92
N ILE A 278 -0.53 11.59 -2.75
CA ILE A 278 -1.33 10.49 -2.20
C ILE A 278 -2.77 10.97 -1.94
N MET A 279 -3.74 10.22 -2.42
CA MET A 279 -5.16 10.52 -2.35
C MET A 279 -5.85 9.67 -1.27
N VAL A 280 -6.82 10.26 -0.58
CA VAL A 280 -7.76 9.55 0.31
C VAL A 280 -8.99 9.19 -0.50
N LYS A 281 -9.48 7.97 -0.35
CA LYS A 281 -10.66 7.48 -1.07
C LYS A 281 -11.96 7.96 -0.42
N SER A 282 -12.94 8.31 -1.27
CA SER A 282 -14.30 8.66 -0.84
C SER A 282 -15.27 7.47 -0.92
N TYR A 283 -14.86 6.37 -1.55
CA TYR A 283 -15.67 5.17 -1.77
C TYR A 283 -14.86 3.91 -1.47
N ALA A 284 -15.52 2.90 -0.92
CA ALA A 284 -14.93 1.60 -0.58
C ALA A 284 -14.75 0.72 -1.84
N ALA A 285 -14.09 1.26 -2.86
CA ALA A 285 -13.91 0.62 -4.16
C ALA A 285 -12.53 0.98 -4.76
N MET A 286 -12.12 0.26 -5.79
CA MET A 286 -10.90 0.56 -6.54
C MET A 286 -10.88 2.04 -6.98
N GLY A 287 -9.76 2.74 -6.76
CA GLY A 287 -9.66 4.19 -7.01
C GLY A 287 -10.04 4.60 -8.44
N GLY A 288 -9.72 3.79 -9.44
CA GLY A 288 -10.10 4.03 -10.84
C GLY A 288 -11.61 4.03 -11.11
N LEU A 289 -12.44 3.50 -10.21
CA LEU A 289 -13.90 3.48 -10.35
C LEU A 289 -14.57 4.76 -9.84
N HIS A 290 -13.87 5.57 -9.05
CA HIS A 290 -14.46 6.74 -8.37
C HIS A 290 -15.09 7.75 -9.34
N GLY A 291 -14.49 7.97 -10.53
CA GLY A 291 -15.07 8.84 -11.55
C GLY A 291 -16.42 8.35 -12.07
N ALA A 292 -16.59 7.04 -12.27
CA ALA A 292 -17.86 6.44 -12.69
C ALA A 292 -18.90 6.49 -11.55
N ILE A 293 -18.48 6.24 -10.31
CA ILE A 293 -19.32 6.37 -9.12
C ILE A 293 -19.83 7.82 -8.98
N ASP A 294 -18.97 8.82 -9.11
CA ASP A 294 -19.37 10.23 -9.06
C ASP A 294 -20.34 10.62 -10.16
N ALA A 295 -20.12 10.13 -11.39
CA ALA A 295 -21.02 10.36 -12.50
C ALA A 295 -22.41 9.74 -12.23
N ALA A 296 -22.45 8.50 -11.77
CA ALA A 296 -23.68 7.78 -11.41
C ALA A 296 -24.45 8.51 -10.29
N ARG A 297 -23.76 8.93 -9.24
CA ARG A 297 -24.38 9.70 -8.14
C ARG A 297 -24.97 11.02 -8.59
N ARG A 298 -24.32 11.73 -9.50
CA ARG A 298 -24.86 12.98 -10.09
C ARG A 298 -26.12 12.73 -10.93
N LEU A 299 -26.16 11.64 -11.69
CA LEU A 299 -27.29 11.28 -12.53
C LEU A 299 -28.50 10.75 -11.73
N ARG A 300 -28.28 10.21 -10.55
CA ARG A 300 -29.29 9.56 -9.71
C ARG A 300 -30.57 10.38 -9.51
N SER A 301 -30.46 11.69 -9.34
CA SER A 301 -31.61 12.57 -9.13
C SER A 301 -32.44 12.86 -10.42
N SER A 302 -31.86 12.58 -11.58
CA SER A 302 -32.46 12.89 -12.89
C SER A 302 -32.95 11.65 -13.65
N VAL A 303 -32.72 10.44 -13.12
CA VAL A 303 -33.09 9.18 -13.76
C VAL A 303 -33.93 8.31 -12.81
N ASP A 304 -34.90 7.59 -13.34
CA ASP A 304 -35.59 6.50 -12.59
C ASP A 304 -34.81 5.20 -12.84
N PRO A 305 -34.15 4.61 -11.83
CA PRO A 305 -33.36 3.38 -12.01
C PRO A 305 -34.18 2.23 -12.63
N LYS A 306 -35.50 2.16 -12.39
CA LYS A 306 -36.38 1.12 -12.94
C LYS A 306 -36.56 1.21 -14.45
N ARG A 307 -36.31 2.37 -15.04
CA ARG A 307 -36.44 2.65 -16.48
C ARG A 307 -35.15 2.57 -17.27
N ILE A 308 -34.02 2.34 -16.58
CA ILE A 308 -32.73 2.20 -17.25
C ILE A 308 -32.71 0.85 -17.98
N ALA A 309 -32.45 0.89 -19.30
CA ALA A 309 -32.31 -0.29 -20.14
C ALA A 309 -30.85 -0.78 -20.22
N HIS A 310 -29.91 0.13 -20.27
CA HIS A 310 -28.47 -0.16 -20.25
C HIS A 310 -27.68 1.05 -19.78
N ILE A 311 -26.43 0.82 -19.42
CA ILE A 311 -25.49 1.85 -18.96
C ILE A 311 -24.17 1.69 -19.75
N ASP A 312 -23.77 2.73 -20.46
CA ASP A 312 -22.48 2.80 -21.15
C ASP A 312 -21.51 3.60 -20.29
N ILE A 313 -20.37 3.00 -19.96
CA ILE A 313 -19.32 3.62 -19.14
C ILE A 313 -18.03 3.67 -19.96
N THR A 314 -17.55 4.87 -20.27
CA THR A 314 -16.26 5.08 -20.95
C THR A 314 -15.17 5.36 -19.93
N VAL A 315 -14.13 4.52 -19.92
CA VAL A 315 -12.96 4.62 -19.02
C VAL A 315 -11.66 4.38 -19.81
N GLY A 316 -10.53 4.73 -19.19
CA GLY A 316 -9.22 4.40 -19.76
C GLY A 316 -8.96 2.89 -19.82
N THR A 317 -8.09 2.45 -20.72
CA THR A 317 -7.79 1.02 -20.98
C THR A 317 -7.35 0.27 -19.72
N THR A 318 -6.49 0.86 -18.89
CA THR A 318 -6.03 0.25 -17.65
C THR A 318 -7.19 0.04 -16.67
N ILE A 319 -8.09 1.02 -16.51
CA ILE A 319 -9.27 0.90 -15.66
C ILE A 319 -10.20 -0.19 -16.18
N TYR A 320 -10.41 -0.26 -17.49
CA TYR A 320 -11.22 -1.31 -18.12
C TYR A 320 -10.64 -2.70 -17.85
N LYS A 321 -9.37 -2.92 -18.14
CA LYS A 321 -8.70 -4.21 -17.94
C LYS A 321 -8.72 -4.66 -16.46
N HIS A 322 -8.58 -3.70 -15.55
CA HIS A 322 -8.46 -3.98 -14.13
C HIS A 322 -9.81 -4.06 -13.40
N GLY A 323 -10.84 -3.38 -13.92
CA GLY A 323 -12.13 -3.22 -13.25
C GLY A 323 -13.34 -3.80 -13.98
N TRP A 324 -13.14 -4.51 -15.11
CA TRP A 324 -14.25 -5.10 -15.87
C TRP A 324 -13.98 -6.55 -16.27
N TRP A 325 -14.95 -7.41 -15.97
CA TRP A 325 -15.03 -8.80 -16.43
C TRP A 325 -16.51 -9.26 -16.44
N ALA A 326 -16.80 -10.40 -17.07
CA ALA A 326 -18.15 -11.01 -16.99
C ALA A 326 -18.38 -11.51 -15.55
N ALA A 327 -19.25 -10.82 -14.82
CA ALA A 327 -19.54 -11.14 -13.43
C ALA A 327 -20.49 -12.31 -13.30
N GLU A 328 -20.23 -13.22 -12.36
CA GLU A 328 -21.15 -14.26 -11.92
C GLU A 328 -21.84 -13.85 -10.62
N ARG A 329 -23.12 -14.17 -10.49
CA ARG A 329 -23.94 -13.83 -9.34
C ARG A 329 -23.87 -14.93 -8.26
N PRO A 330 -23.66 -14.56 -6.96
CA PRO A 330 -23.25 -13.24 -6.49
C PRO A 330 -21.75 -13.01 -6.65
N LEU A 331 -21.35 -11.75 -6.81
CA LEU A 331 -19.94 -11.37 -6.67
C LEU A 331 -19.48 -11.56 -5.22
N THR A 332 -18.19 -11.86 -5.05
CA THR A 332 -17.56 -11.74 -3.72
C THR A 332 -17.45 -10.27 -3.30
N PRO A 333 -17.33 -9.96 -1.99
CA PRO A 333 -17.13 -8.58 -1.56
C PRO A 333 -15.92 -7.90 -2.23
N ILE A 334 -14.79 -8.61 -2.37
CA ILE A 334 -13.61 -8.03 -3.04
C ILE A 334 -13.84 -7.86 -4.54
N GLY A 335 -14.44 -8.85 -5.20
CA GLY A 335 -14.76 -8.76 -6.62
C GLY A 335 -15.69 -7.56 -6.91
N ALA A 336 -16.71 -7.36 -6.10
CA ALA A 336 -17.62 -6.23 -6.25
C ALA A 336 -16.96 -4.87 -6.03
N GLN A 337 -16.01 -4.76 -5.07
CA GLN A 337 -15.23 -3.55 -4.83
C GLN A 337 -14.28 -3.20 -6.00
N MET A 338 -13.93 -4.20 -6.80
CA MET A 338 -13.09 -4.03 -7.98
C MET A 338 -13.89 -3.91 -9.28
N HIS A 339 -15.23 -4.21 -9.27
CA HIS A 339 -16.04 -4.33 -10.48
C HIS A 339 -16.74 -3.03 -10.84
N LEU A 340 -16.42 -2.48 -12.03
CA LEU A 340 -16.93 -1.20 -12.53
C LEU A 340 -18.47 -1.16 -12.62
N GLY A 341 -19.10 -2.21 -13.17
CA GLY A 341 -20.55 -2.30 -13.31
C GLY A 341 -21.24 -2.32 -11.95
N TYR A 342 -20.77 -3.17 -11.01
CA TYR A 342 -21.36 -3.26 -9.67
C TYR A 342 -21.27 -1.92 -8.92
N ALA A 343 -20.11 -1.29 -8.89
CA ALA A 343 -19.90 -0.02 -8.19
C ALA A 343 -20.76 1.11 -8.77
N THR A 344 -20.93 1.14 -10.10
CA THR A 344 -21.81 2.11 -10.79
C THR A 344 -23.28 1.87 -10.48
N ALA A 345 -23.74 0.60 -10.52
CA ALA A 345 -25.12 0.25 -10.18
C ALA A 345 -25.44 0.57 -8.71
N ALA A 346 -24.54 0.26 -7.77
CA ALA A 346 -24.69 0.62 -6.37
C ALA A 346 -24.79 2.14 -6.17
N ALA A 347 -23.96 2.92 -6.86
CA ALA A 347 -24.00 4.38 -6.81
C ALA A 347 -25.35 4.95 -7.32
N LEU A 348 -25.92 4.39 -8.38
CA LEU A 348 -27.22 4.78 -8.92
C LEU A 348 -28.36 4.42 -7.97
N LEU A 349 -28.37 3.21 -7.43
CA LEU A 349 -29.47 2.69 -6.60
C LEU A 349 -29.42 3.25 -5.18
N ASP A 350 -28.27 3.20 -4.54
CA ASP A 350 -28.13 3.52 -3.11
C ASP A 350 -27.65 4.97 -2.88
N GLY A 351 -27.03 5.58 -3.88
CA GLY A 351 -26.45 6.92 -3.77
C GLY A 351 -25.10 6.93 -3.02
N ASN A 352 -24.57 5.77 -2.67
CA ASN A 352 -23.31 5.61 -1.97
C ASN A 352 -22.61 4.30 -2.37
N VAL A 353 -21.30 4.21 -2.08
CA VAL A 353 -20.49 3.00 -2.30
C VAL A 353 -19.53 2.87 -1.11
N LEU A 354 -20.07 2.45 0.03
CA LEU A 354 -19.39 2.26 1.30
C LEU A 354 -19.50 0.77 1.73
N PRO A 355 -18.94 0.34 2.86
CA PRO A 355 -18.95 -1.08 3.26
C PRO A 355 -20.33 -1.76 3.22
N GLU A 356 -21.40 -1.02 3.48
CA GLU A 356 -22.79 -1.52 3.48
C GLU A 356 -23.23 -2.02 2.10
N GLN A 357 -22.69 -1.47 1.01
CA GLN A 357 -22.99 -1.88 -0.35
C GLN A 357 -22.35 -3.22 -0.73
N PHE A 358 -21.47 -3.76 0.13
CA PHE A 358 -20.74 -5.01 -0.12
C PHE A 358 -21.13 -6.13 0.85
N THR A 359 -22.27 -6.00 1.53
CA THR A 359 -22.84 -7.09 2.35
C THR A 359 -23.40 -8.21 1.46
N SER A 360 -23.42 -9.45 1.96
CA SER A 360 -23.91 -10.61 1.20
C SER A 360 -25.33 -10.40 0.66
N THR A 361 -26.21 -9.78 1.45
CA THR A 361 -27.56 -9.44 1.03
C THR A 361 -27.59 -8.45 -0.13
N ARG A 362 -26.72 -7.42 -0.10
CA ARG A 362 -26.68 -6.43 -1.18
C ARG A 362 -26.01 -6.95 -2.43
N LEU A 363 -25.01 -7.79 -2.29
CA LEU A 363 -24.30 -8.46 -3.40
C LEU A 363 -25.20 -9.40 -4.21
N ASP A 364 -26.28 -9.93 -3.61
CA ASP A 364 -27.22 -10.84 -4.27
C ASP A 364 -28.60 -10.20 -4.54
N ALA A 365 -28.75 -8.88 -4.34
CA ALA A 365 -30.01 -8.20 -4.53
C ALA A 365 -30.43 -8.12 -6.03
N GLU A 366 -31.72 -8.39 -6.32
CA GLU A 366 -32.24 -8.46 -7.69
C GLU A 366 -32.09 -7.13 -8.44
N ASP A 367 -32.33 -6.00 -7.75
CA ASP A 367 -32.32 -4.67 -8.35
C ASP A 367 -30.95 -4.27 -8.88
N ILE A 368 -29.85 -4.69 -8.17
CA ILE A 368 -28.47 -4.38 -8.59
C ILE A 368 -28.03 -5.26 -9.78
N TRP A 369 -28.50 -6.52 -9.83
CA TRP A 369 -28.17 -7.43 -10.93
C TRP A 369 -28.99 -7.17 -12.21
N ARG A 370 -30.11 -6.46 -12.08
CA ARG A 370 -30.91 -6.01 -13.23
C ARG A 370 -30.20 -4.89 -14.01
N LEU A 371 -29.41 -4.03 -13.36
CA LEU A 371 -28.66 -2.96 -13.98
C LEU A 371 -27.30 -3.42 -14.50
#